data_b648bf5eaa8b60f53b8c698fe79ae80d
#
_entry.id   b648bf5eaa8b60f53b8c698fe79ae80d
#
_cell.length_a   1.000
_cell.length_b   1.000
_cell.length_c   1.000
_cell.angle_alpha   90.00
_cell.angle_beta   90.00
_cell.angle_gamma   90.00
#
_symmetry.space_group_name_H-M   'P 1'
#
loop_
_entity.id
_entity.type
_entity.pdbx_description
1 polymer ?
#
loop_
_entity_poly.entity_id
_entity_poly.type
_entity_poly.pdbx_seq_one_letter_code
_entity_poly.pdbx_strand_id
1 'polypeptide(L)'
;MKKILIIIMSIVLITGCSVNGSGDTPKKNKIQETQNGVTEDNETEEVNDNDAQEAKEPIMAPDFELKSMDDTDIKLSDMRDKNVILNFWFAGCKFCVIEMPDLQKLQDTYEDDLLILAINVGDKKEKVQTFMDENNLSFTALLDENMDVADTYGVRSFPTTIAVNKKGEIIGGYVGMLTYEQMEKLYSFFE
;
A
#
# COMPACT_ATOMS: atom_id res chain seq x y z
N MET A 1 0.19 -49.46 -23.58
CA MET A 1 -0.44 -49.08 -24.86
C MET A 1 -0.31 -47.54 -24.98
N LYS A 2 0.60 -47.12 -25.82
CA LYS A 2 0.91 -45.69 -26.08
C LYS A 2 -0.17 -45.10 -27.01
N LYS A 3 -0.84 -44.05 -26.61
CA LYS A 3 -1.63 -43.21 -27.53
C LYS A 3 -0.90 -41.87 -27.75
N ILE A 4 -0.37 -41.76 -28.95
CA ILE A 4 0.23 -40.57 -29.55
C ILE A 4 -0.94 -39.66 -29.97
N LEU A 5 -0.98 -38.43 -29.54
CA LEU A 5 -1.90 -37.42 -30.04
C LEU A 5 -1.11 -36.37 -30.82
N ILE A 6 -1.49 -36.25 -32.07
CA ILE A 6 -0.86 -35.43 -33.12
C ILE A 6 -1.34 -33.99 -32.95
N ILE A 7 -0.38 -33.08 -32.90
CA ILE A 7 -0.61 -31.62 -32.87
C ILE A 7 -0.78 -31.17 -34.36
N ILE A 8 -1.92 -30.57 -34.66
CA ILE A 8 -2.15 -29.88 -35.92
C ILE A 8 -1.88 -28.38 -35.71
N MET A 9 -0.84 -27.92 -36.37
CA MET A 9 -0.39 -26.53 -36.40
C MET A 9 -1.12 -25.83 -37.57
N SER A 10 -2.03 -24.93 -37.29
CA SER A 10 -2.66 -24.07 -38.28
C SER A 10 -2.00 -22.70 -38.31
N ILE A 11 -1.26 -22.45 -39.36
CA ILE A 11 -0.67 -21.15 -39.70
C ILE A 11 -1.74 -20.33 -40.43
N VAL A 12 -2.11 -19.17 -39.89
CA VAL A 12 -2.89 -18.15 -40.59
C VAL A 12 -1.99 -16.96 -40.91
N LEU A 13 -1.66 -16.84 -42.20
CA LEU A 13 -1.03 -15.66 -42.76
C LEU A 13 -2.14 -14.65 -43.11
N ILE A 14 -2.08 -13.44 -42.55
CA ILE A 14 -2.87 -12.32 -43.06
C ILE A 14 -1.92 -11.19 -43.46
N THR A 15 -1.99 -10.93 -44.76
CA THR A 15 -1.32 -9.89 -45.54
C THR A 15 -1.79 -8.48 -45.14
N GLY A 16 -0.86 -7.54 -45.32
CA GLY A 16 -0.97 -6.14 -44.96
C GLY A 16 -1.94 -5.30 -45.77
N CYS A 17 -2.21 -4.12 -45.24
CA CYS A 17 -2.61 -2.94 -46.01
C CYS A 17 -1.92 -1.71 -45.45
N SER A 18 -1.12 -1.11 -46.32
CA SER A 18 -0.48 0.20 -46.13
C SER A 18 -1.47 1.29 -46.55
N VAL A 19 -1.65 2.32 -45.73
CA VAL A 19 -2.27 3.58 -46.15
C VAL A 19 -1.40 4.74 -45.74
N ASN A 20 -0.88 5.42 -46.74
CA ASN A 20 -0.18 6.69 -46.71
C ASN A 20 -1.20 7.83 -46.53
N GLY A 21 -0.89 8.85 -45.72
CA GLY A 21 -1.70 10.07 -45.58
C GLY A 21 -0.91 11.20 -44.96
N SER A 22 -0.51 12.13 -45.79
CA SER A 22 0.26 13.35 -45.62
C SER A 22 -0.24 14.33 -44.54
N GLY A 23 0.71 14.94 -43.82
CA GLY A 23 0.91 16.39 -43.72
C GLY A 23 -0.08 17.22 -42.90
N ASP A 24 0.42 17.77 -41.77
CA ASP A 24 0.28 19.20 -41.56
C ASP A 24 1.17 19.67 -40.40
N THR A 25 1.98 20.68 -40.67
CA THR A 25 2.87 21.36 -39.76
C THR A 25 2.13 22.45 -38.98
N PRO A 26 2.34 22.64 -37.67
CA PRO A 26 1.78 23.79 -36.97
C PRO A 26 2.69 25.02 -37.06
N LYS A 27 2.05 26.13 -37.33
CA LYS A 27 2.60 27.49 -37.50
C LYS A 27 3.29 28.03 -36.24
N LYS A 28 4.49 28.54 -36.43
CA LYS A 28 5.21 29.41 -35.50
C LYS A 28 4.41 30.70 -35.22
N ASN A 29 4.08 30.94 -33.97
CA ASN A 29 3.65 32.29 -33.52
C ASN A 29 4.84 33.03 -32.93
N LYS A 30 5.08 34.19 -33.58
CA LYS A 30 6.15 35.17 -33.35
C LYS A 30 5.72 36.09 -32.19
N ILE A 31 6.46 36.09 -31.09
CA ILE A 31 6.25 37.04 -29.98
C ILE A 31 7.09 38.29 -30.28
N GLN A 32 6.43 39.42 -30.29
CA GLN A 32 7.06 40.73 -30.42
C GLN A 32 7.72 41.13 -29.09
N GLU A 33 8.97 41.56 -29.21
CA GLU A 33 9.67 42.29 -28.17
C GLU A 33 9.07 43.72 -28.06
N THR A 34 8.79 44.08 -26.80
CA THR A 34 8.67 45.52 -26.46
C THR A 34 9.64 45.79 -25.31
N GLN A 35 10.69 46.52 -25.61
CA GLN A 35 11.62 47.10 -24.67
C GLN A 35 11.00 48.34 -24.02
N ASN A 36 11.10 48.47 -22.70
CA ASN A 36 11.25 49.73 -21.94
C ASN A 36 11.68 49.35 -20.51
N GLY A 37 12.90 49.63 -20.13
CA GLY A 37 13.38 50.90 -19.53
C GLY A 37 13.48 50.78 -18.01
N VAL A 38 14.63 50.34 -17.53
CA VAL A 38 15.40 50.77 -16.35
C VAL A 38 14.67 51.46 -15.19
N THR A 39 14.74 50.86 -13.99
CA THR A 39 15.32 51.48 -12.78
C THR A 39 15.76 50.38 -11.82
N GLU A 40 17.05 50.44 -11.44
CA GLU A 40 17.65 49.68 -10.32
C GLU A 40 17.13 50.30 -9.02
N ASP A 41 16.51 49.46 -8.19
CA ASP A 41 16.49 49.62 -6.73
C ASP A 41 16.83 48.30 -6.08
N ASN A 42 18.02 48.31 -5.49
CA ASN A 42 18.66 47.22 -4.81
C ASN A 42 18.13 47.17 -3.36
N GLU A 43 17.04 46.44 -3.11
CA GLU A 43 16.66 46.06 -1.75
C GLU A 43 17.04 44.63 -1.53
N THR A 44 18.10 44.47 -0.75
CA THR A 44 18.55 43.20 -0.15
C THR A 44 17.50 42.78 0.86
N GLU A 45 16.52 41.96 0.47
CA GLU A 45 15.70 41.22 1.43
C GLU A 45 16.57 40.15 2.05
N GLU A 46 16.94 40.37 3.31
CA GLU A 46 17.48 39.31 4.18
C GLU A 46 16.43 38.20 4.29
N VAL A 47 16.68 37.07 3.62
CA VAL A 47 15.93 35.83 3.79
C VAL A 47 16.20 35.38 5.22
N ASN A 48 15.24 35.60 6.08
CA ASN A 48 15.26 35.14 7.47
C ASN A 48 15.02 33.62 7.47
N ASP A 49 16.12 32.85 7.38
CA ASP A 49 16.16 31.40 7.56
C ASP A 49 15.84 31.04 9.01
N ASN A 50 14.62 31.31 9.44
CA ASN A 50 14.00 30.75 10.64
C ASN A 50 12.80 29.89 10.24
N ASP A 51 13.03 28.91 9.34
CA ASP A 51 12.16 27.75 9.24
C ASP A 51 12.50 26.81 10.42
N ALA A 52 12.07 27.23 11.60
CA ALA A 52 11.95 26.32 12.74
C ALA A 52 10.92 25.28 12.30
N GLN A 53 11.43 24.12 11.90
CA GLN A 53 10.66 22.92 11.57
C GLN A 53 9.81 22.62 12.82
N GLU A 54 8.56 23.10 12.84
CA GLU A 54 7.57 22.71 13.84
C GLU A 54 7.53 21.19 13.84
N ALA A 55 8.05 20.59 14.89
CA ALA A 55 7.96 19.15 15.09
C ALA A 55 6.46 18.81 15.12
N LYS A 56 5.93 18.27 14.02
CA LYS A 56 4.55 17.79 13.96
C LYS A 56 4.33 16.85 15.13
N GLU A 57 3.30 17.13 15.95
CA GLU A 57 2.92 16.21 17.01
C GLU A 57 2.67 14.81 16.44
N PRO A 58 3.11 13.75 17.14
CA PRO A 58 2.95 12.39 16.67
C PRO A 58 1.46 12.04 16.52
N ILE A 59 1.10 11.40 15.43
CA ILE A 59 -0.27 10.93 15.19
C ILE A 59 -0.43 9.58 15.90
N MET A 60 -1.24 9.54 16.94
CA MET A 60 -1.53 8.30 17.65
C MET A 60 -2.49 7.42 16.86
N ALA A 61 -2.17 6.12 16.75
CA ALA A 61 -3.09 5.15 16.19
C ALA A 61 -4.35 5.02 17.07
N PRO A 62 -5.56 5.16 16.50
CA PRO A 62 -6.80 4.87 17.22
C PRO A 62 -6.78 3.47 17.82
N ASP A 63 -7.10 3.36 19.13
CA ASP A 63 -7.15 2.05 19.77
C ASP A 63 -8.39 1.26 19.31
N PHE A 64 -8.27 -0.06 19.26
CA PHE A 64 -9.38 -0.96 18.94
C PHE A 64 -9.21 -2.28 19.68
N GLU A 65 -10.30 -3.05 19.73
CA GLU A 65 -10.34 -4.42 20.19
C GLU A 65 -11.11 -5.28 19.19
N LEU A 66 -10.48 -6.32 18.66
CA LEU A 66 -11.05 -7.24 17.69
C LEU A 66 -10.78 -8.69 18.08
N LYS A 67 -11.62 -9.60 17.63
CA LYS A 67 -11.40 -11.05 17.80
C LYS A 67 -10.44 -11.58 16.75
N SER A 68 -9.50 -12.39 17.21
CA SER A 68 -8.65 -13.22 16.36
C SER A 68 -9.37 -14.50 15.91
N MET A 69 -8.69 -15.29 15.09
CA MET A 69 -9.25 -16.54 14.54
C MET A 69 -9.51 -17.59 15.62
N ASP A 70 -8.84 -17.54 16.76
CA ASP A 70 -9.02 -18.42 17.92
C ASP A 70 -9.96 -17.84 19.00
N ASP A 71 -10.74 -16.82 18.66
CA ASP A 71 -11.69 -16.10 19.51
C ASP A 71 -11.05 -15.30 20.67
N THR A 72 -9.73 -15.10 20.65
CA THR A 72 -9.03 -14.23 21.60
C THR A 72 -9.30 -12.76 21.26
N ASP A 73 -9.60 -11.96 22.27
CA ASP A 73 -9.72 -10.51 22.09
C ASP A 73 -8.33 -9.88 22.04
N ILE A 74 -8.02 -9.23 20.92
CA ILE A 74 -6.75 -8.54 20.68
C ILE A 74 -6.98 -7.04 20.68
N LYS A 75 -6.27 -6.35 21.55
CA LYS A 75 -6.33 -4.89 21.66
C LYS A 75 -5.01 -4.28 21.19
N LEU A 76 -5.08 -3.25 20.34
CA LEU A 76 -3.88 -2.63 19.77
C LEU A 76 -2.98 -2.03 20.87
N SER A 77 -3.57 -1.41 21.90
CA SER A 77 -2.80 -0.80 23.00
C SER A 77 -2.01 -1.81 23.83
N ASP A 78 -2.34 -3.10 23.78
CA ASP A 78 -1.63 -4.16 24.50
C ASP A 78 -0.37 -4.63 23.76
N MET A 79 -0.17 -4.17 22.50
CA MET A 79 0.94 -4.57 21.62
C MET A 79 2.12 -3.56 21.65
N ARG A 80 2.28 -2.78 22.72
CA ARG A 80 3.28 -1.71 22.83
C ARG A 80 4.73 -2.17 22.98
N ASP A 81 4.98 -3.45 23.12
CA ASP A 81 6.31 -4.07 23.15
C ASP A 81 6.85 -4.35 21.74
N LYS A 82 5.97 -4.33 20.74
CA LYS A 82 6.29 -4.60 19.33
C LYS A 82 5.97 -3.43 18.42
N ASN A 83 6.67 -3.37 17.29
CA ASN A 83 6.24 -2.61 16.13
C ASN A 83 5.08 -3.36 15.47
N VAL A 84 4.06 -2.66 14.99
CA VAL A 84 2.85 -3.28 14.44
C VAL A 84 2.62 -2.82 13.02
N ILE A 85 2.36 -3.76 12.12
CA ILE A 85 1.78 -3.49 10.81
C ILE A 85 0.31 -3.89 10.85
N LEU A 86 -0.57 -2.91 10.68
CA LEU A 86 -1.99 -3.11 10.43
C LEU A 86 -2.18 -3.24 8.92
N ASN A 87 -2.65 -4.40 8.45
CA ASN A 87 -2.96 -4.62 7.04
C ASN A 87 -4.47 -4.88 6.91
N PHE A 88 -5.18 -3.98 6.26
CA PHE A 88 -6.62 -4.08 6.01
C PHE A 88 -6.87 -4.79 4.69
N TRP A 89 -7.66 -5.87 4.71
CA TRP A 89 -7.87 -6.75 3.57
C TRP A 89 -9.24 -7.45 3.60
N PHE A 90 -9.61 -8.14 2.52
CA PHE A 90 -10.70 -9.12 2.48
C PHE A 90 -10.39 -10.23 1.47
N ALA A 91 -10.98 -11.42 1.67
CA ALA A 91 -10.63 -12.62 0.90
C ALA A 91 -10.96 -12.55 -0.61
N GLY A 92 -11.86 -11.65 -1.02
CA GLY A 92 -12.18 -11.43 -2.44
C GLY A 92 -11.31 -10.36 -3.13
N CYS A 93 -10.38 -9.75 -2.42
CA CYS A 93 -9.51 -8.69 -2.94
C CYS A 93 -8.30 -9.30 -3.65
N LYS A 94 -8.24 -9.20 -4.96
CA LYS A 94 -7.15 -9.79 -5.77
C LYS A 94 -5.77 -9.30 -5.34
N PHE A 95 -5.59 -8.02 -5.12
CA PHE A 95 -4.29 -7.45 -4.75
C PHE A 95 -3.89 -7.79 -3.33
N CYS A 96 -4.87 -7.91 -2.41
CA CYS A 96 -4.60 -8.39 -1.05
C CYS A 96 -4.05 -9.82 -1.09
N VAL A 97 -4.70 -10.72 -1.84
CA VAL A 97 -4.26 -12.11 -1.98
C VAL A 97 -2.83 -12.22 -2.51
N ILE A 98 -2.46 -11.37 -3.46
CA ILE A 98 -1.11 -11.39 -4.06
C ILE A 98 -0.03 -10.99 -3.06
N GLU A 99 -0.29 -10.06 -2.13
CA GLU A 99 0.72 -9.59 -1.16
C GLU A 99 0.85 -10.46 0.09
N MET A 100 -0.15 -11.33 0.41
CA MET A 100 -0.16 -12.14 1.63
C MET A 100 1.10 -13.00 1.86
N PRO A 101 1.68 -13.66 0.84
CA PRO A 101 2.94 -14.40 1.03
C PRO A 101 4.11 -13.51 1.43
N ASP A 102 4.15 -12.28 0.93
CA ASP A 102 5.19 -11.30 1.27
C ASP A 102 5.01 -10.78 2.70
N LEU A 103 3.75 -10.56 3.15
CA LEU A 103 3.45 -10.24 4.55
C LEU A 103 3.87 -11.39 5.49
N GLN A 104 3.56 -12.65 5.13
CA GLN A 104 4.01 -13.80 5.92
C GLN A 104 5.53 -13.84 6.04
N LYS A 105 6.23 -13.68 4.92
CA LYS A 105 7.69 -13.63 4.90
C LYS A 105 8.24 -12.49 5.76
N LEU A 106 7.60 -11.32 5.76
CA LEU A 106 8.01 -10.18 6.59
C LEU A 106 7.84 -10.53 8.08
N GLN A 107 6.69 -11.13 8.47
CA GLN A 107 6.44 -11.59 9.83
C GLN A 107 7.51 -12.58 10.28
N ASP A 108 7.82 -13.58 9.45
CA ASP A 108 8.80 -14.63 9.77
C ASP A 108 10.23 -14.05 9.88
N THR A 109 10.55 -13.01 9.10
CA THR A 109 11.87 -12.38 9.09
C THR A 109 12.11 -11.54 10.35
N TYR A 110 11.08 -10.89 10.89
CA TYR A 110 11.17 -9.93 11.98
C TYR A 110 10.30 -10.31 13.20
N GLU A 111 10.06 -11.61 13.43
CA GLU A 111 9.14 -12.14 14.45
C GLU A 111 9.40 -11.62 15.87
N ASP A 112 10.67 -11.34 16.21
CA ASP A 112 11.06 -10.85 17.52
C ASP A 112 10.66 -9.39 17.79
N ASP A 113 10.51 -8.56 16.74
CA ASP A 113 10.29 -7.12 16.84
C ASP A 113 9.00 -6.64 16.20
N LEU A 114 8.52 -7.36 15.18
CA LEU A 114 7.34 -6.99 14.39
C LEU A 114 6.16 -7.92 14.66
N LEU A 115 4.96 -7.34 14.71
CA LEU A 115 3.69 -8.05 14.70
C LEU A 115 2.83 -7.57 13.53
N ILE A 116 2.40 -8.50 12.69
CA ILE A 116 1.40 -8.21 11.66
C ILE A 116 0.01 -8.54 12.20
N LEU A 117 -0.86 -7.54 12.25
CA LEU A 117 -2.29 -7.66 12.52
C LEU A 117 -3.03 -7.49 11.18
N ALA A 118 -3.39 -8.61 10.56
CA ALA A 118 -4.13 -8.62 9.30
C ALA A 118 -5.64 -8.50 9.58
N ILE A 119 -6.15 -7.25 9.52
CA ILE A 119 -7.54 -6.93 9.82
C ILE A 119 -8.41 -7.27 8.61
N ASN A 120 -9.17 -8.36 8.72
CA ASN A 120 -10.11 -8.75 7.68
C ASN A 120 -11.40 -7.95 7.80
N VAL A 121 -11.80 -7.30 6.71
CA VAL A 121 -12.91 -6.35 6.69
C VAL A 121 -14.13 -6.95 5.98
N GLY A 122 -15.19 -7.19 6.75
CA GLY A 122 -16.52 -7.58 6.25
C GLY A 122 -16.72 -9.05 5.89
N ASP A 123 -15.69 -9.90 5.92
CA ASP A 123 -15.86 -11.35 5.72
C ASP A 123 -16.24 -12.04 7.04
N LYS A 124 -16.86 -13.21 6.94
CA LYS A 124 -17.16 -14.08 8.07
C LYS A 124 -15.95 -14.96 8.43
N LYS A 125 -15.85 -15.32 9.71
CA LYS A 125 -14.76 -16.11 10.27
C LYS A 125 -14.41 -17.34 9.44
N GLU A 126 -15.43 -18.13 9.02
CA GLU A 126 -15.22 -19.36 8.27
C GLU A 126 -14.53 -19.12 6.92
N LYS A 127 -14.84 -17.99 6.26
CA LYS A 127 -14.23 -17.62 4.99
C LYS A 127 -12.77 -17.19 5.18
N VAL A 128 -12.50 -16.45 6.25
CA VAL A 128 -11.14 -16.03 6.61
C VAL A 128 -10.29 -17.24 6.98
N GLN A 129 -10.83 -18.17 7.80
CA GLN A 129 -10.13 -19.39 8.17
C GLN A 129 -9.76 -20.23 6.95
N THR A 130 -10.74 -20.48 6.07
CA THR A 130 -10.49 -21.24 4.83
C THR A 130 -9.37 -20.59 4.01
N PHE A 131 -9.40 -19.26 3.87
CA PHE A 131 -8.38 -18.53 3.14
C PHE A 131 -6.99 -18.66 3.76
N MET A 132 -6.88 -18.48 5.09
CA MET A 132 -5.61 -18.60 5.82
C MET A 132 -5.01 -20.02 5.66
N ASP A 133 -5.84 -21.06 5.81
CA ASP A 133 -5.42 -22.44 5.70
C ASP A 133 -4.95 -22.80 4.27
N GLU A 134 -5.71 -22.40 3.25
CA GLU A 134 -5.39 -22.66 1.84
C GLU A 134 -4.09 -21.96 1.38
N ASN A 135 -3.74 -20.84 2.01
CA ASN A 135 -2.56 -20.05 1.66
C ASN A 135 -1.39 -20.25 2.65
N ASN A 136 -1.50 -21.13 3.63
CA ASN A 136 -0.50 -21.40 4.66
C ASN A 136 -0.04 -20.13 5.39
N LEU A 137 -0.98 -19.27 5.77
CA LEU A 137 -0.71 -18.02 6.49
C LEU A 137 -0.86 -18.24 7.99
N SER A 138 0.09 -17.74 8.78
CA SER A 138 0.14 -17.91 10.23
C SER A 138 0.24 -16.61 11.03
N PHE A 139 0.31 -15.47 10.38
CA PHE A 139 0.22 -14.18 11.07
C PHE A 139 -1.16 -13.98 11.70
N THR A 140 -1.26 -13.06 12.67
CA THR A 140 -2.51 -12.81 13.39
C THR A 140 -3.57 -12.17 12.48
N ALA A 141 -4.62 -12.91 12.15
CA ALA A 141 -5.79 -12.37 11.47
C ALA A 141 -6.87 -11.95 12.48
N LEU A 142 -7.40 -10.74 12.32
CA LEU A 142 -8.45 -10.14 13.14
C LEU A 142 -9.72 -9.92 12.32
N LEU A 143 -10.88 -10.04 12.96
CA LEU A 143 -12.19 -9.97 12.31
C LEU A 143 -12.87 -8.64 12.57
N ASP A 144 -12.91 -7.76 11.56
CA ASP A 144 -13.68 -6.51 11.54
C ASP A 144 -14.94 -6.71 10.66
N GLU A 145 -15.82 -7.61 11.11
CA GLU A 145 -17.02 -8.01 10.35
C GLU A 145 -17.96 -6.84 10.05
N ASN A 146 -18.01 -5.84 10.94
CA ASN A 146 -18.88 -4.67 10.82
C ASN A 146 -18.20 -3.49 10.14
N MET A 147 -16.91 -3.59 9.84
CA MET A 147 -16.07 -2.52 9.25
C MET A 147 -15.84 -1.31 10.17
N ASP A 148 -16.06 -1.45 11.48
CA ASP A 148 -15.96 -0.36 12.46
C ASP A 148 -14.54 0.17 12.59
N VAL A 149 -13.54 -0.74 12.62
CA VAL A 149 -12.12 -0.38 12.71
C VAL A 149 -11.63 0.19 11.38
N ALA A 150 -12.00 -0.40 10.26
CA ALA A 150 -11.68 0.12 8.93
C ALA A 150 -12.22 1.55 8.75
N ASP A 151 -13.44 1.83 9.20
CA ASP A 151 -14.04 3.17 9.17
C ASP A 151 -13.32 4.15 10.08
N THR A 152 -12.93 3.73 11.30
CA THR A 152 -12.17 4.55 12.26
C THR A 152 -10.82 4.96 11.68
N TYR A 153 -10.15 4.07 10.95
CA TYR A 153 -8.88 4.35 10.28
C TYR A 153 -9.04 5.04 8.91
N GLY A 154 -10.28 5.31 8.48
CA GLY A 154 -10.56 5.95 7.20
C GLY A 154 -10.23 5.09 5.99
N VAL A 155 -10.17 3.76 6.15
CA VAL A 155 -9.85 2.83 5.06
C VAL A 155 -11.00 2.81 4.05
N ARG A 156 -10.70 3.10 2.78
CA ARG A 156 -11.66 3.15 1.67
C ARG A 156 -11.25 2.30 0.46
N SER A 157 -10.04 1.74 0.52
CA SER A 157 -9.46 0.92 -0.56
C SER A 157 -8.65 -0.22 0.04
N PHE A 158 -8.52 -1.32 -0.69
CA PHE A 158 -7.83 -2.51 -0.23
C PHE A 158 -6.77 -2.98 -1.25
N PRO A 159 -5.63 -3.47 -0.77
CA PRO A 159 -5.22 -3.44 0.63
C PRO A 159 -4.83 -2.03 1.09
N THR A 160 -4.87 -1.79 2.40
CA THR A 160 -4.28 -0.61 3.03
C THR A 160 -3.41 -1.07 4.19
N THR A 161 -2.19 -0.57 4.25
CA THR A 161 -1.20 -0.91 5.28
C THR A 161 -0.84 0.32 6.10
N ILE A 162 -0.80 0.18 7.44
CA ILE A 162 -0.43 1.24 8.37
C ILE A 162 0.63 0.70 9.34
N ALA A 163 1.72 1.45 9.52
CA ALA A 163 2.81 1.12 10.43
C ALA A 163 2.66 1.89 11.74
N VAL A 164 2.64 1.17 12.86
CA VAL A 164 2.49 1.72 14.22
C VAL A 164 3.69 1.30 15.07
N ASN A 165 4.41 2.26 15.63
CA ASN A 165 5.58 1.97 16.47
C ASN A 165 5.19 1.53 17.90
N LYS A 166 6.19 1.12 18.70
CA LYS A 166 6.03 0.68 20.08
C LYS A 166 5.39 1.72 21.01
N LYS A 167 5.41 3.00 20.64
CA LYS A 167 4.71 4.06 21.37
C LYS A 167 3.24 4.20 20.99
N GLY A 168 2.82 3.54 19.91
CA GLY A 168 1.48 3.64 19.33
C GLY A 168 1.30 4.77 18.34
N GLU A 169 2.39 5.33 17.85
CA GLU A 169 2.40 6.40 16.87
C GLU A 169 2.35 5.80 15.46
N ILE A 170 1.52 6.36 14.60
CA ILE A 170 1.53 6.03 13.16
C ILE A 170 2.77 6.67 12.55
N ILE A 171 3.67 5.84 12.04
CA ILE A 171 4.92 6.29 11.42
C ILE A 171 4.88 6.23 9.90
N GLY A 172 3.88 5.59 9.31
CA GLY A 172 3.71 5.49 7.88
C GLY A 172 2.47 4.69 7.48
N GLY A 173 2.14 4.74 6.20
CA GLY A 173 1.05 3.95 5.64
C GLY A 173 1.08 3.96 4.12
N TYR A 174 0.39 3.00 3.53
CA TYR A 174 0.29 2.84 2.09
C TYR A 174 -1.09 2.32 1.68
N VAL A 175 -1.65 2.88 0.62
CA VAL A 175 -2.90 2.42 0.01
C VAL A 175 -2.58 1.70 -1.30
N GLY A 176 -2.92 0.43 -1.37
CA GLY A 176 -2.61 -0.46 -2.48
C GLY A 176 -1.64 -1.57 -2.07
N MET A 177 -1.39 -2.50 -2.99
CA MET A 177 -0.51 -3.64 -2.79
C MET A 177 0.95 -3.20 -2.63
N LEU A 178 1.63 -3.74 -1.63
CA LEU A 178 3.07 -3.60 -1.42
C LEU A 178 3.79 -4.86 -1.93
N THR A 179 4.97 -4.67 -2.53
CA THR A 179 5.95 -5.75 -2.73
C THR A 179 6.75 -5.97 -1.45
N TYR A 180 7.40 -7.13 -1.33
CA TYR A 180 8.26 -7.41 -0.18
C TYR A 180 9.30 -6.32 0.08
N GLU A 181 9.98 -5.83 -0.96
CA GLU A 181 10.96 -4.74 -0.87
C GLU A 181 10.34 -3.44 -0.30
N GLN A 182 9.13 -3.13 -0.72
CA GLN A 182 8.41 -1.95 -0.20
C GLN A 182 7.97 -2.14 1.26
N MET A 183 7.64 -3.38 1.66
CA MET A 183 7.34 -3.73 3.05
C MET A 183 8.59 -3.62 3.94
N GLU A 184 9.75 -4.10 3.46
CA GLU A 184 11.02 -3.93 4.17
C GLU A 184 11.40 -2.45 4.33
N LYS A 185 11.16 -1.64 3.29
CA LYS A 185 11.35 -0.19 3.38
C LYS A 185 10.41 0.45 4.41
N LEU A 186 9.14 0.01 4.47
CA LEU A 186 8.21 0.49 5.50
C LEU A 186 8.69 0.09 6.90
N TYR A 187 9.19 -1.15 7.06
CA TYR A 187 9.75 -1.63 8.31
C TYR A 187 10.97 -0.81 8.75
N SER A 188 11.82 -0.36 7.83
CA SER A 188 13.00 0.44 8.18
C SER A 188 12.68 1.80 8.82
N PHE A 189 11.44 2.25 8.79
CA PHE A 189 11.01 3.47 9.51
C PHE A 189 10.77 3.25 11.00
N PHE A 190 10.78 2.00 11.50
CA PHE A 190 10.67 1.70 12.92
C PHE A 190 11.99 1.88 13.69
N GLU A 191 13.11 2.00 12.99
CA GLU A 191 14.46 2.16 13.55
C GLU A 191 14.73 3.60 14.06
#